data_7a0b69d8d10cc051414a2a66d078772b
#
_entry.id   7a0b69d8d10cc051414a2a66d078772b
#
_cell.length_a   1.000
_cell.length_b   1.000
_cell.length_c   1.000
_cell.angle_alpha   90.00
_cell.angle_beta   90.00
_cell.angle_gamma   90.00
#
_symmetry.space_group_name_H-M   'P 1'
#
loop_
_entity.id
_entity.type
_entity.pdbx_description
1 polymer ?
#
loop_
_entity_poly.entity_id
_entity_poly.type
_entity_poly.pdbx_seq_one_letter_code
_entity_poly.pdbx_strand_id
1 'polypeptide(L)'
;MIPWDRRQELGFVTALVETTKEVLTGPSDFFRRMPVAGGIGSPLLYAVVIGYLGLLLSAVYSAVFLLVRGAAGVAALGPLSDRPELARFVAAMEGWAGIAGQVVFGPIGIVIGVFIWTAIIHLMLLLLDGAGQGFEATFRVLSYSHAASVLAIVPLCGGPIAGLWSLVLWIIGLAQAQRIPAWKAAAAVLLPIVLCCCCCAAGVATMAGGLASLISRTHR
;
A
#
# COMPACT_ATOMS: atom_id res chain seq x y z
N MET A 1 13.72 15.46 16.78
CA MET A 1 13.97 14.01 16.79
C MET A 1 12.61 13.34 16.96
N ILE A 2 12.29 12.32 16.16
CA ILE A 2 11.01 11.60 16.23
C ILE A 2 11.06 10.49 17.29
N PRO A 3 9.92 10.06 17.87
CA PRO A 3 9.90 9.05 18.95
C PRO A 3 10.59 7.73 18.54
N TRP A 4 10.42 7.26 17.32
CA TRP A 4 11.04 6.03 16.81
C TRP A 4 12.58 6.04 16.85
N ASP A 5 13.21 7.18 16.63
CA ASP A 5 14.67 7.30 16.70
C ASP A 5 15.18 7.20 18.15
N ARG A 6 14.32 7.48 19.14
CA ARG A 6 14.60 7.36 20.58
C ARG A 6 14.06 6.07 21.21
N ARG A 7 13.81 5.02 20.40
CA ARG A 7 13.23 3.76 20.87
C ARG A 7 14.07 3.03 21.93
N GLN A 8 15.38 3.30 22.00
CA GLN A 8 16.26 2.76 23.06
C GLN A 8 16.00 3.41 24.41
N GLU A 9 15.57 4.66 24.45
CA GLU A 9 15.25 5.42 25.65
C GLU A 9 13.79 5.23 26.08
N LEU A 10 12.87 5.32 25.13
CA LEU A 10 11.42 5.24 25.38
C LEU A 10 10.90 3.81 25.51
N GLY A 11 11.67 2.83 25.05
CA GLY A 11 11.19 1.47 24.82
C GLY A 11 10.54 1.29 23.46
N PHE A 12 10.62 0.07 22.93
CA PHE A 12 10.20 -0.25 21.55
C PHE A 12 8.71 0.01 21.31
N VAL A 13 7.85 -0.47 22.19
CA VAL A 13 6.38 -0.36 22.05
C VAL A 13 5.93 1.10 22.17
N THR A 14 6.44 1.81 23.16
CA THR A 14 6.11 3.22 23.38
C THR A 14 6.51 4.06 22.16
N ALA A 15 7.73 3.89 21.68
CA ALA A 15 8.21 4.60 20.51
C ALA A 15 7.38 4.28 19.24
N LEU A 16 6.95 3.01 19.05
CA LEU A 16 6.08 2.59 17.96
C LEU A 16 4.72 3.31 18.02
N VAL A 17 4.07 3.27 19.19
CA VAL A 17 2.75 3.87 19.41
C VAL A 17 2.79 5.40 19.26
N GLU A 18 3.75 6.06 19.89
CA GLU A 18 3.90 7.52 19.81
C GLU A 18 4.20 7.97 18.37
N THR A 19 5.10 7.26 17.66
CA THR A 19 5.37 7.58 16.25
C THR A 19 4.12 7.41 15.40
N THR A 20 3.40 6.30 15.55
CA THR A 20 2.15 6.05 14.82
C THR A 20 1.12 7.14 15.09
N LYS A 21 0.94 7.50 16.36
CA LYS A 21 0.02 8.58 16.77
C LYS A 21 0.42 9.91 16.14
N GLU A 22 1.69 10.31 16.22
CA GLU A 22 2.16 11.58 15.65
C GLU A 22 1.99 11.64 14.13
N VAL A 23 2.29 10.54 13.42
CA VAL A 23 2.09 10.46 11.96
C VAL A 23 0.62 10.61 11.59
N LEU A 24 -0.29 9.98 12.33
CA LEU A 24 -1.72 10.00 12.03
C LEU A 24 -2.41 11.32 12.40
N THR A 25 -2.01 11.95 13.50
CA THR A 25 -2.71 13.13 14.04
C THR A 25 -2.06 14.46 13.69
N GLY A 26 -0.75 14.48 13.40
CA GLY A 26 0.01 15.69 13.07
C GLY A 26 1.06 15.46 11.99
N PRO A 27 0.68 14.96 10.78
CA PRO A 27 1.63 14.54 9.77
C PRO A 27 2.58 15.65 9.32
N SER A 28 2.09 16.88 9.17
CA SER A 28 2.93 18.01 8.75
C SER A 28 4.06 18.28 9.74
N ASP A 29 3.76 18.27 11.03
CA ASP A 29 4.76 18.51 12.07
C ASP A 29 5.71 17.33 12.23
N PHE A 30 5.21 16.11 12.09
CA PHE A 30 6.04 14.91 12.13
C PHE A 30 7.06 14.91 10.99
N PHE A 31 6.62 15.02 9.74
CA PHE A 31 7.52 14.96 8.58
C PHE A 31 8.46 16.17 8.48
N ARG A 32 8.07 17.33 8.99
CA ARG A 32 8.97 18.50 9.09
C ARG A 32 10.13 18.25 10.06
N ARG A 33 9.90 17.52 11.16
CA ARG A 33 10.92 17.18 12.18
C ARG A 33 11.69 15.91 11.85
N MET A 34 11.19 15.12 10.92
CA MET A 34 11.81 13.86 10.53
C MET A 34 13.18 14.10 9.89
N PRO A 35 14.25 13.41 10.34
CA PRO A 35 15.54 13.46 9.66
C PRO A 35 15.40 12.94 8.23
N VAL A 36 15.96 13.66 7.26
CA VAL A 36 15.92 13.27 5.83
C VAL A 36 17.03 12.29 5.45
N ALA A 37 18.02 12.10 6.33
CA ALA A 37 19.15 11.19 6.19
C ALA A 37 19.46 10.49 7.53
N GLY A 38 20.25 9.43 7.51
CA GLY A 38 20.66 8.64 8.70
C GLY A 38 20.41 7.13 8.54
N GLY A 39 20.25 6.68 7.30
CA GLY A 39 20.08 5.28 6.94
C GLY A 39 18.62 4.82 6.82
N ILE A 40 18.41 3.82 5.98
CA ILE A 40 17.10 3.27 5.63
C ILE A 40 16.61 2.18 6.59
N GLY A 41 17.52 1.58 7.39
CA GLY A 41 17.20 0.42 8.23
C GLY A 41 16.17 0.72 9.32
N SER A 42 16.31 1.87 10.01
CA SER A 42 15.39 2.27 11.09
C SER A 42 13.96 2.54 10.57
N PRO A 43 13.75 3.35 9.52
CA PRO A 43 12.41 3.55 8.95
C PRO A 43 11.85 2.27 8.32
N LEU A 44 12.68 1.42 7.69
CA LEU A 44 12.24 0.14 7.15
C LEU A 44 11.72 -0.80 8.25
N LEU A 45 12.44 -0.89 9.37
CA LEU A 45 11.99 -1.69 10.51
C LEU A 45 10.62 -1.21 11.01
N TYR A 46 10.42 0.10 11.11
CA TYR A 46 9.11 0.66 11.46
C TYR A 46 8.02 0.24 10.47
N ALA A 47 8.29 0.39 9.16
CA ALA A 47 7.34 0.03 8.12
C ALA A 47 6.96 -1.45 8.15
N VAL A 48 7.96 -2.34 8.35
CA VAL A 48 7.72 -3.78 8.44
C VAL A 48 6.89 -4.12 9.67
N VAL A 49 7.22 -3.58 10.86
CA VAL A 49 6.50 -3.90 12.09
C VAL A 49 5.04 -3.41 12.00
N ILE A 50 4.83 -2.13 11.69
CA ILE A 50 3.50 -1.56 11.70
C ILE A 50 2.66 -2.04 10.50
N GLY A 51 3.29 -2.19 9.34
CA GLY A 51 2.64 -2.73 8.14
C GLY A 51 2.22 -4.18 8.33
N TYR A 52 3.06 -4.99 8.99
CA TYR A 52 2.73 -6.39 9.28
C TYR A 52 1.61 -6.52 10.29
N LEU A 53 1.54 -5.65 11.31
CA LEU A 53 0.40 -5.61 12.23
C LEU A 53 -0.90 -5.31 11.48
N GLY A 54 -0.91 -4.34 10.57
CA GLY A 54 -2.07 -4.05 9.73
C GLY A 54 -2.44 -5.21 8.80
N LEU A 55 -1.44 -5.90 8.24
CA LEU A 55 -1.63 -7.09 7.42
C LEU A 55 -2.24 -8.26 8.20
N LEU A 56 -1.75 -8.54 9.41
CA LEU A 56 -2.31 -9.57 10.29
C LEU A 56 -3.77 -9.28 10.63
N LEU A 57 -4.09 -8.03 10.92
CA LEU A 57 -5.47 -7.61 11.17
C LEU A 57 -6.36 -7.83 9.94
N SER A 58 -5.88 -7.47 8.74
CA SER A 58 -6.56 -7.74 7.49
C SER A 58 -6.75 -9.25 7.24
N ALA A 59 -5.75 -10.07 7.56
CA ALA A 59 -5.83 -11.53 7.45
C ALA A 59 -6.91 -12.11 8.39
N VAL A 60 -7.05 -11.58 9.61
CA VAL A 60 -8.13 -11.98 10.53
C VAL A 60 -9.51 -11.66 9.93
N TYR A 61 -9.70 -10.46 9.39
CA TYR A 61 -10.96 -10.11 8.73
C TYR A 61 -11.24 -10.99 7.51
N SER A 62 -10.24 -11.28 6.70
CA SER A 62 -10.35 -12.17 5.55
C SER A 62 -10.76 -13.59 5.98
N ALA A 63 -10.17 -14.09 7.07
CA ALA A 63 -10.52 -15.41 7.62
C ALA A 63 -11.96 -15.44 8.15
N VAL A 64 -12.39 -14.43 8.90
CA VAL A 64 -13.77 -14.31 9.40
C VAL A 64 -14.74 -14.24 8.21
N PHE A 65 -14.43 -13.43 7.21
CA PHE A 65 -15.26 -13.27 6.03
C PHE A 65 -15.37 -14.57 5.21
N LEU A 66 -14.27 -15.33 5.09
CA LEU A 66 -14.24 -16.63 4.44
C LEU A 66 -15.11 -17.67 5.19
N LEU A 67 -15.07 -17.66 6.53
CA LEU A 67 -15.91 -18.53 7.36
C LEU A 67 -17.41 -18.20 7.21
N VAL A 68 -17.75 -16.92 7.14
CA VAL A 68 -19.16 -16.48 7.00
C VAL A 68 -19.71 -16.74 5.60
N ARG A 69 -18.91 -16.49 4.56
CA ARG A 69 -19.33 -16.69 3.16
C ARG A 69 -19.42 -18.19 2.75
N GLY A 70 -18.61 -19.04 3.33
CA GLY A 70 -18.57 -20.46 3.01
C GLY A 70 -18.48 -20.73 1.50
N ALA A 71 -19.18 -21.77 1.04
CA ALA A 71 -19.24 -22.17 -0.37
C ALA A 71 -19.90 -21.12 -1.31
N ALA A 72 -20.67 -20.16 -0.77
CA ALA A 72 -21.30 -19.10 -1.58
C ALA A 72 -20.25 -18.14 -2.21
N GLY A 73 -19.06 -18.02 -1.61
CA GLY A 73 -17.96 -17.26 -2.21
C GLY A 73 -17.43 -17.88 -3.51
N VAL A 74 -17.43 -19.20 -3.60
CA VAL A 74 -17.00 -19.94 -4.80
C VAL A 74 -18.03 -19.82 -5.93
N ALA A 75 -19.32 -19.71 -5.59
CA ALA A 75 -20.38 -19.53 -6.59
C ALA A 75 -20.32 -18.14 -7.29
N ALA A 76 -19.72 -17.15 -6.65
CA ALA A 76 -19.51 -15.84 -7.26
C ALA A 76 -18.46 -15.86 -8.41
N LEU A 77 -17.72 -16.96 -8.58
CA LEU A 77 -16.78 -17.20 -9.68
C LEU A 77 -17.47 -17.69 -10.98
N GLY A 78 -18.81 -17.65 -11.02
CA GLY A 78 -19.60 -18.05 -12.20
C GLY A 78 -19.10 -17.52 -13.55
N PRO A 79 -18.63 -16.25 -13.66
CA PRO A 79 -18.06 -15.75 -14.91
C PRO A 79 -16.74 -16.44 -15.35
N LEU A 80 -16.10 -17.19 -14.47
CA LEU A 80 -14.85 -17.93 -14.70
C LEU A 80 -15.10 -19.43 -14.94
N SER A 81 -16.36 -19.87 -15.00
CA SER A 81 -16.73 -21.27 -15.20
C SER A 81 -16.10 -21.90 -16.44
N ASP A 82 -15.91 -21.10 -17.51
CA ASP A 82 -15.32 -21.53 -18.77
C ASP A 82 -13.78 -21.64 -18.73
N ARG A 83 -13.16 -21.22 -17.62
CA ARG A 83 -11.70 -21.28 -17.39
C ARG A 83 -11.39 -21.89 -16.02
N PRO A 84 -11.49 -23.20 -15.87
CA PRO A 84 -11.39 -23.87 -14.57
C PRO A 84 -10.02 -23.68 -13.88
N GLU A 85 -8.95 -23.51 -14.64
CA GLU A 85 -7.62 -23.24 -14.06
C GLU A 85 -7.53 -21.85 -13.43
N LEU A 86 -8.06 -20.83 -14.12
CA LEU A 86 -8.11 -19.47 -13.59
C LEU A 86 -9.05 -19.39 -12.37
N ALA A 87 -10.20 -20.08 -12.44
CA ALA A 87 -11.11 -20.16 -11.29
C ALA A 87 -10.45 -20.81 -10.07
N ARG A 88 -9.69 -21.89 -10.25
CA ARG A 88 -8.93 -22.52 -9.17
C ARG A 88 -7.84 -21.62 -8.61
N PHE A 89 -7.12 -20.91 -9.47
CA PHE A 89 -6.08 -19.96 -9.05
C PHE A 89 -6.69 -18.83 -8.21
N VAL A 90 -7.78 -18.21 -8.68
CA VAL A 90 -8.47 -17.15 -7.93
C VAL A 90 -9.02 -17.68 -6.60
N ALA A 91 -9.65 -18.86 -6.60
CA ALA A 91 -10.16 -19.49 -5.39
C ALA A 91 -9.03 -19.79 -4.37
N ALA A 92 -7.85 -20.20 -4.85
CA ALA A 92 -6.70 -20.42 -3.97
C ALA A 92 -6.17 -19.11 -3.40
N MET A 93 -6.13 -18.05 -4.19
CA MET A 93 -5.68 -16.71 -3.74
C MET A 93 -6.65 -16.07 -2.75
N GLU A 94 -7.96 -16.26 -2.91
CA GLU A 94 -9.00 -15.74 -2.01
C GLU A 94 -9.29 -16.67 -0.82
N GLY A 95 -8.78 -17.90 -0.84
CA GLY A 95 -9.00 -18.91 0.18
C GLY A 95 -7.95 -18.92 1.29
N TRP A 96 -7.95 -19.99 2.10
CA TRP A 96 -7.01 -20.17 3.20
C TRP A 96 -5.54 -20.15 2.78
N ALA A 97 -5.24 -20.67 1.57
CA ALA A 97 -3.89 -20.66 1.02
C ALA A 97 -3.38 -19.22 0.77
N GLY A 98 -4.25 -18.36 0.25
CA GLY A 98 -3.95 -16.93 0.06
C GLY A 98 -3.71 -16.21 1.39
N ILE A 99 -4.56 -16.44 2.40
CA ILE A 99 -4.39 -15.89 3.75
C ILE A 99 -3.06 -16.36 4.36
N ALA A 100 -2.77 -17.65 4.28
CA ALA A 100 -1.52 -18.22 4.79
C ALA A 100 -0.29 -17.63 4.05
N GLY A 101 -0.37 -17.54 2.72
CA GLY A 101 0.66 -16.90 1.90
C GLY A 101 0.89 -15.43 2.28
N GLN A 102 -0.18 -14.67 2.48
CA GLN A 102 -0.10 -13.28 2.93
C GLN A 102 0.59 -13.16 4.29
N VAL A 103 0.26 -14.01 5.24
CA VAL A 103 0.88 -14.01 6.58
C VAL A 103 2.36 -14.38 6.50
N VAL A 104 2.72 -15.43 5.75
CA VAL A 104 4.11 -15.92 5.67
C VAL A 104 5.00 -14.97 4.87
N PHE A 105 4.54 -14.52 3.71
CA PHE A 105 5.34 -13.69 2.79
C PHE A 105 5.10 -12.20 2.95
N GLY A 106 4.15 -11.80 3.78
CA GLY A 106 3.79 -10.40 3.99
C GLY A 106 4.95 -9.48 4.37
N PRO A 107 5.83 -9.83 5.32
CA PRO A 107 6.98 -9.01 5.66
C PRO A 107 7.89 -8.74 4.46
N ILE A 108 8.13 -9.76 3.64
CA ILE A 108 8.92 -9.63 2.40
C ILE A 108 8.20 -8.72 1.40
N GLY A 109 6.89 -8.91 1.25
CA GLY A 109 6.05 -8.07 0.40
C GLY A 109 6.07 -6.59 0.81
N ILE A 110 6.05 -6.31 2.12
CA ILE A 110 6.16 -4.94 2.64
C ILE A 110 7.52 -4.33 2.27
N VAL A 111 8.62 -5.06 2.50
CA VAL A 111 9.97 -4.60 2.14
C VAL A 111 10.05 -4.27 0.65
N ILE A 112 9.68 -5.21 -0.21
CA ILE A 112 9.70 -5.04 -1.67
C ILE A 112 8.79 -3.87 -2.08
N GLY A 113 7.59 -3.80 -1.53
CA GLY A 113 6.62 -2.75 -1.81
C GLY A 113 7.14 -1.35 -1.45
N VAL A 114 7.76 -1.17 -0.28
CA VAL A 114 8.37 0.11 0.12
C VAL A 114 9.44 0.54 -0.87
N PHE A 115 10.32 -0.37 -1.30
CA PHE A 115 11.38 -0.04 -2.26
C PHE A 115 10.81 0.31 -3.64
N ILE A 116 9.87 -0.47 -4.16
CA ILE A 116 9.26 -0.24 -5.47
C ILE A 116 8.53 1.10 -5.49
N TRP A 117 7.63 1.35 -4.52
CA TRP A 117 6.88 2.59 -4.46
C TRP A 117 7.79 3.80 -4.25
N THR A 118 8.83 3.65 -3.40
CA THR A 118 9.83 4.72 -3.24
C THR A 118 10.53 5.02 -4.55
N ALA A 119 10.95 4.00 -5.30
CA ALA A 119 11.64 4.19 -6.57
C ALA A 119 10.74 4.89 -7.60
N ILE A 120 9.48 4.46 -7.72
CA ILE A 120 8.51 5.06 -8.65
C ILE A 120 8.26 6.53 -8.29
N ILE A 121 7.93 6.82 -7.03
CA ILE A 121 7.63 8.19 -6.59
C ILE A 121 8.87 9.07 -6.67
N HIS A 122 10.04 8.53 -6.31
CA HIS A 122 11.29 9.28 -6.42
C HIS A 122 11.63 9.63 -7.87
N LEU A 123 11.39 8.71 -8.81
CA LEU A 123 11.54 8.98 -10.24
C LEU A 123 10.59 10.11 -10.70
N MET A 124 9.34 10.10 -10.24
CA MET A 124 8.40 11.20 -10.53
C MET A 124 8.87 12.53 -9.94
N LEU A 125 9.43 12.50 -8.73
CA LEU A 125 10.02 13.70 -8.12
C LEU A 125 11.23 14.23 -8.92
N LEU A 126 12.08 13.34 -9.43
CA LEU A 126 13.19 13.73 -10.31
C LEU A 126 12.68 14.41 -11.60
N LEU A 127 11.64 13.86 -12.23
CA LEU A 127 11.04 14.44 -13.44
C LEU A 127 10.37 15.81 -13.19
N LEU A 128 9.97 16.09 -11.94
CA LEU A 128 9.34 17.34 -11.53
C LEU A 128 10.31 18.32 -10.85
N ASP A 129 11.62 18.06 -10.89
CA ASP A 129 12.63 18.82 -10.14
C ASP A 129 12.25 18.99 -8.65
N GLY A 130 11.83 17.88 -8.04
CA GLY A 130 11.34 17.86 -6.65
C GLY A 130 12.12 16.93 -5.72
N ALA A 131 13.21 16.31 -6.17
CA ALA A 131 13.98 15.32 -5.40
C ALA A 131 15.18 15.92 -4.63
N GLY A 132 15.09 17.17 -4.17
CA GLY A 132 16.21 17.93 -3.63
C GLY A 132 16.86 17.35 -2.37
N GLN A 133 16.15 16.52 -1.59
CA GLN A 133 16.68 15.86 -0.39
C GLN A 133 17.06 14.38 -0.64
N GLY A 134 17.01 13.94 -1.90
CA GLY A 134 17.45 12.60 -2.32
C GLY A 134 16.48 11.47 -2.03
N PHE A 135 16.91 10.25 -2.40
CA PHE A 135 16.11 9.03 -2.31
C PHE A 135 15.71 8.66 -0.88
N GLU A 136 16.64 8.82 0.07
CA GLU A 136 16.42 8.44 1.46
C GLU A 136 15.27 9.23 2.10
N ALA A 137 15.14 10.53 1.79
CA ALA A 137 14.04 11.34 2.27
C ALA A 137 12.69 10.80 1.78
N THR A 138 12.60 10.42 0.49
CA THR A 138 11.40 9.77 -0.08
C THR A 138 11.11 8.44 0.61
N PHE A 139 12.13 7.61 0.79
CA PHE A 139 12.04 6.30 1.43
C PHE A 139 11.50 6.40 2.87
N ARG A 140 12.01 7.34 3.64
CA ARG A 140 11.57 7.58 5.01
C ARG A 140 10.11 8.00 5.09
N VAL A 141 9.67 8.88 4.19
CA VAL A 141 8.25 9.29 4.10
C VAL A 141 7.36 8.07 3.87
N LEU A 142 7.67 7.26 2.86
CA LEU A 142 6.85 6.09 2.56
C LEU A 142 6.87 5.07 3.70
N SER A 143 8.02 4.86 4.31
CA SER A 143 8.17 3.94 5.45
C SER A 143 7.31 4.35 6.65
N TYR A 144 7.37 5.62 7.08
CA TYR A 144 6.57 6.09 8.22
C TYR A 144 5.08 6.21 7.89
N SER A 145 4.72 6.39 6.62
CA SER A 145 3.32 6.41 6.18
C SER A 145 2.61 5.07 6.35
N HIS A 146 3.34 3.97 6.58
CA HIS A 146 2.73 2.69 6.98
C HIS A 146 1.96 2.79 8.30
N ALA A 147 2.13 3.86 9.10
CA ALA A 147 1.26 4.18 10.21
C ALA A 147 -0.24 4.10 9.86
N ALA A 148 -0.61 4.46 8.63
CA ALA A 148 -1.99 4.37 8.15
C ALA A 148 -2.57 2.96 8.17
N SER A 149 -1.74 1.90 8.13
CA SER A 149 -2.22 0.51 8.16
C SER A 149 -2.97 0.15 9.45
N VAL A 150 -2.74 0.88 10.54
CA VAL A 150 -3.49 0.72 11.80
C VAL A 150 -4.97 1.06 11.62
N LEU A 151 -5.33 1.93 10.68
CA LEU A 151 -6.71 2.26 10.38
C LEU A 151 -7.50 1.06 9.81
N ALA A 152 -6.80 0.00 9.36
CA ALA A 152 -7.41 -1.27 8.99
C ALA A 152 -8.14 -1.97 10.16
N ILE A 153 -7.99 -1.47 11.41
CA ILE A 153 -8.76 -1.94 12.57
C ILE A 153 -10.27 -1.76 12.39
N VAL A 154 -10.71 -0.82 11.54
CA VAL A 154 -12.13 -0.60 11.27
C VAL A 154 -12.64 -1.66 10.31
N PRO A 155 -13.59 -2.54 10.70
CA PRO A 155 -14.11 -3.57 9.83
C PRO A 155 -14.74 -2.97 8.56
N LEU A 156 -14.62 -3.66 7.44
CA LEU A 156 -15.20 -3.35 6.12
C LEU A 156 -14.62 -2.11 5.43
N CYS A 157 -14.46 -0.99 6.12
CA CYS A 157 -13.99 0.28 5.53
C CYS A 157 -12.55 0.65 5.91
N GLY A 158 -11.92 -0.06 6.83
CA GLY A 158 -10.56 0.28 7.30
C GLY A 158 -9.49 0.23 6.21
N GLY A 159 -9.56 -0.76 5.31
CA GLY A 159 -8.64 -0.86 4.18
C GLY A 159 -8.69 0.35 3.23
N PRO A 160 -9.86 0.70 2.67
CA PRO A 160 -10.02 1.93 1.88
C PRO A 160 -9.60 3.21 2.62
N ILE A 161 -9.96 3.34 3.90
CA ILE A 161 -9.57 4.50 4.73
C ILE A 161 -8.05 4.55 4.89
N ALA A 162 -7.41 3.42 5.21
CA ALA A 162 -5.95 3.34 5.33
C ALA A 162 -5.25 3.69 4.02
N GLY A 163 -5.78 3.22 2.88
CA GLY A 163 -5.26 3.54 1.55
C GLY A 163 -5.33 5.02 1.23
N LEU A 164 -6.50 5.63 1.40
CA LEU A 164 -6.68 7.07 1.18
C LEU A 164 -5.81 7.91 2.13
N TRP A 165 -5.73 7.53 3.41
CA TRP A 165 -4.90 8.22 4.37
C TRP A 165 -3.41 8.10 4.04
N SER A 166 -2.96 6.94 3.54
CA SER A 166 -1.58 6.76 3.07
C SER A 166 -1.23 7.75 1.95
N LEU A 167 -2.13 7.99 0.99
CA LEU A 167 -1.92 8.98 -0.07
C LEU A 167 -1.77 10.39 0.50
N VAL A 168 -2.60 10.76 1.46
CA VAL A 168 -2.50 12.04 2.16
C VAL A 168 -1.15 12.17 2.87
N LEU A 169 -0.73 11.12 3.59
CA LEU A 169 0.56 11.09 4.28
C LEU A 169 1.74 11.19 3.31
N TRP A 170 1.67 10.53 2.15
CA TRP A 170 2.71 10.64 1.13
C TRP A 170 2.81 12.06 0.58
N ILE A 171 1.67 12.70 0.25
CA ILE A 171 1.67 14.07 -0.28
C ILE A 171 2.22 15.05 0.75
N ILE A 172 1.71 15.02 1.98
CA ILE A 172 2.17 15.91 3.05
C ILE A 172 3.63 15.61 3.39
N GLY A 173 3.98 14.34 3.55
CA GLY A 173 5.32 13.92 3.91
C GLY A 173 6.36 14.32 2.88
N LEU A 174 6.09 14.10 1.59
CA LEU A 174 7.01 14.48 0.52
C LEU A 174 7.15 16.00 0.40
N ALA A 175 6.05 16.75 0.55
CA ALA A 175 6.10 18.21 0.53
C ALA A 175 7.03 18.74 1.63
N GLN A 176 6.94 18.17 2.84
CA GLN A 176 7.78 18.58 3.98
C GLN A 176 9.21 18.06 3.87
N ALA A 177 9.39 16.76 3.59
CA ALA A 177 10.71 16.13 3.57
C ALA A 177 11.57 16.60 2.39
N GLN A 178 11.00 16.73 1.19
CA GLN A 178 11.70 17.21 -0.01
C GLN A 178 11.73 18.75 -0.12
N ARG A 179 11.01 19.46 0.77
CA ARG A 179 10.88 20.92 0.78
C ARG A 179 10.35 21.49 -0.54
N ILE A 180 9.30 20.85 -1.06
CA ILE A 180 8.66 21.22 -2.32
C ILE A 180 7.22 21.68 -2.09
N PRO A 181 6.64 22.43 -3.03
CA PRO A 181 5.22 22.79 -2.94
C PRO A 181 4.33 21.54 -3.04
N ALA A 182 3.21 21.55 -2.32
CA ALA A 182 2.31 20.41 -2.20
C ALA A 182 1.80 19.87 -3.55
N TRP A 183 1.64 20.72 -4.56
CA TRP A 183 1.20 20.28 -5.88
C TRP A 183 2.22 19.38 -6.58
N LYS A 184 3.56 19.62 -6.41
CA LYS A 184 4.59 18.74 -6.95
C LYS A 184 4.57 17.37 -6.26
N ALA A 185 4.41 17.35 -4.93
CA ALA A 185 4.25 16.13 -4.16
C ALA A 185 3.00 15.36 -4.60
N ALA A 186 1.86 16.04 -4.74
CA ALA A 186 0.62 15.44 -5.23
C ALA A 186 0.77 14.88 -6.64
N ALA A 187 1.38 15.62 -7.56
CA ALA A 187 1.64 15.13 -8.92
C ALA A 187 2.53 13.88 -8.90
N ALA A 188 3.63 13.88 -8.12
CA ALA A 188 4.53 12.72 -8.03
C ALA A 188 3.84 11.46 -7.50
N VAL A 189 2.86 11.61 -6.59
CA VAL A 189 2.11 10.49 -6.02
C VAL A 189 0.97 10.05 -6.94
N LEU A 190 0.21 10.98 -7.52
CA LEU A 190 -1.02 10.66 -8.25
C LEU A 190 -0.75 10.26 -9.71
N LEU A 191 0.26 10.83 -10.38
CA LEU A 191 0.57 10.49 -11.77
C LEU A 191 0.79 8.99 -12.02
N PRO A 192 1.65 8.29 -11.26
CA PRO A 192 1.83 6.85 -11.48
C PRO A 192 0.56 6.04 -11.20
N ILE A 193 -0.26 6.45 -10.24
CA ILE A 193 -1.54 5.79 -9.93
C ILE A 193 -2.52 5.97 -11.09
N VAL A 194 -2.69 7.19 -11.58
CA VAL A 194 -3.58 7.49 -12.72
C VAL A 194 -3.10 6.74 -13.96
N LEU A 195 -1.80 6.75 -14.23
CA LEU A 195 -1.23 6.03 -15.38
C LEU A 195 -1.51 4.52 -15.28
N CYS A 196 -1.31 3.92 -14.11
CA CYS A 196 -1.62 2.52 -13.86
C CYS A 196 -3.11 2.22 -14.08
N CYS A 197 -4.00 3.05 -13.52
CA CYS A 197 -5.44 2.90 -13.70
C CYS A 197 -5.86 3.01 -15.17
N CYS A 198 -5.29 3.95 -15.93
CA CYS A 198 -5.56 4.11 -17.36
C CYS A 198 -5.08 2.89 -18.15
N CYS A 199 -3.88 2.38 -17.87
CA CYS A 199 -3.35 1.17 -18.51
C CYS A 199 -4.22 -0.06 -18.20
N CYS A 200 -4.64 -0.24 -16.96
CA CYS A 200 -5.53 -1.32 -16.56
C CYS A 200 -6.90 -1.20 -17.27
N ALA A 201 -7.49 -0.01 -17.30
CA ALA A 201 -8.77 0.21 -17.99
C ALA A 201 -8.67 -0.07 -19.49
N ALA A 202 -7.60 0.38 -20.15
CA ALA A 202 -7.34 0.09 -21.55
C ALA A 202 -7.15 -1.43 -21.79
N GLY A 203 -6.42 -2.12 -20.90
CA GLY A 203 -6.23 -3.57 -20.98
C GLY A 203 -7.55 -4.34 -20.84
N VAL A 204 -8.42 -3.95 -19.91
CA VAL A 204 -9.75 -4.55 -19.75
C VAL A 204 -10.63 -4.29 -20.98
N ALA A 205 -10.63 -3.06 -21.51
CA ALA A 205 -11.41 -2.72 -22.69
C ALA A 205 -10.97 -3.51 -23.93
N THR A 206 -9.66 -3.69 -24.14
CA THR A 206 -9.14 -4.48 -25.27
C THR A 206 -9.49 -5.98 -25.14
N MET A 207 -9.41 -6.53 -23.93
CA MET A 207 -9.82 -7.92 -23.67
C MET A 207 -11.32 -8.11 -23.89
N ALA A 208 -12.16 -7.20 -23.42
CA ALA A 208 -13.62 -7.25 -23.63
C ALA A 208 -13.98 -7.14 -25.11
N GLY A 209 -13.36 -6.22 -25.84
CA GLY A 209 -13.55 -6.07 -27.28
C GLY A 209 -13.09 -7.30 -28.10
N GLY A 210 -11.97 -7.90 -27.72
CA GLY A 210 -11.47 -9.15 -28.29
C GLY A 210 -12.45 -10.32 -28.09
N LEU A 211 -12.98 -10.46 -26.89
CA LEU A 211 -13.99 -11.48 -26.58
C LEU A 211 -15.29 -11.28 -27.37
N ALA A 212 -15.79 -10.04 -27.45
CA ALA A 212 -16.99 -9.72 -28.23
C ALA A 212 -16.81 -10.04 -29.73
N SER A 213 -15.63 -9.77 -30.28
CA SER A 213 -15.31 -10.07 -31.66
C SER A 213 -15.23 -11.57 -31.95
N LEU A 214 -14.72 -12.37 -31.01
CA LEU A 214 -14.68 -13.84 -31.10
C LEU A 214 -16.07 -14.44 -31.06
N ILE A 215 -16.94 -13.99 -30.14
CA ILE A 215 -18.32 -14.45 -30.02
C ILE A 215 -19.11 -14.12 -31.31
N SER A 216 -18.92 -12.94 -31.89
CA SER A 216 -19.60 -12.56 -33.14
C SER A 216 -19.16 -13.38 -34.36
N ARG A 217 -17.94 -13.95 -34.34
CA ARG A 217 -17.43 -14.84 -35.40
C ARG A 217 -17.94 -16.28 -35.28
N THR A 218 -18.22 -16.76 -34.08
CA THR A 218 -18.75 -18.12 -33.85
C THR A 218 -20.27 -18.23 -34.14
N HIS A 219 -20.96 -17.09 -34.24
CA HIS A 219 -22.39 -17.06 -34.59
C HIS A 219 -22.66 -16.77 -36.07
N ARG A 220 -21.62 -16.71 -36.91
CA ARG A 220 -21.73 -16.66 -38.38
C ARG A 220 -21.31 -17.97 -39.03
#